data_14487d09f90b656c092dcaf887005f43
#
_entry.id   14487d09f90b656c092dcaf887005f43
#
_cell.length_a   1.000
_cell.length_b   1.000
_cell.length_c   1.000
_cell.angle_alpha   90.00
_cell.angle_beta   90.00
_cell.angle_gamma   90.00
#
_symmetry.space_group_name_H-M   'P 1'
#
loop_
_entity.id
_entity.type
_entity.pdbx_description
1 polymer ?
#
loop_
_entity_poly.entity_id
_entity_poly.type
_entity_poly.pdbx_seq_one_letter_code
_entity_poly.pdbx_strand_id
1 'polypeptide(L)'
;MKKIKKIWALLLIAALSVSILAGCGKKKEDNNSNVKLDPDNLVSANVDDKYGSCYQVFIYSFCDSDGDGIGDFNGLTSKLDYIKDLGFDSIWLLPFHKSPTYHKYDVIDYYSIDEEYGTMEDFDKFIAACKEKNIDVYMDLVINHTSSRHDWFKTAREYIKDE
;
A
#
# COMPACT_ATOMS: atom_id res chain seq x y z
N MET A 1 18.64 7.26 59.19
CA MET A 1 19.03 6.98 57.77
C MET A 1 17.85 6.57 56.88
N LYS A 2 16.93 5.69 57.27
CA LYS A 2 15.79 5.24 56.38
C LYS A 2 14.78 6.36 56.03
N LYS A 3 14.53 7.35 56.91
CA LYS A 3 13.60 8.47 56.62
C LYS A 3 14.17 9.44 55.57
N ILE A 4 15.46 9.71 55.58
CA ILE A 4 16.13 10.63 54.65
C ILE A 4 16.09 10.05 53.22
N LYS A 5 16.32 8.74 53.07
CA LYS A 5 16.24 8.08 51.74
C LYS A 5 14.84 8.15 51.10
N LYS A 6 13.78 8.07 51.95
CA LYS A 6 12.40 8.21 51.44
C LYS A 6 12.07 9.64 50.98
N ILE A 7 12.60 10.66 51.70
CA ILE A 7 12.41 12.07 51.32
C ILE A 7 13.10 12.37 49.98
N TRP A 8 14.33 11.87 49.76
CA TRP A 8 15.05 12.03 48.52
C TRP A 8 14.38 11.30 47.32
N ALA A 9 13.80 10.12 47.56
CA ALA A 9 13.04 9.40 46.53
C ALA A 9 11.76 10.16 46.13
N LEU A 10 11.05 10.74 47.06
CA LEU A 10 9.86 11.56 46.81
C LEU A 10 10.19 12.86 46.04
N LEU A 11 11.31 13.51 46.38
CA LEU A 11 11.78 14.70 45.65
C LEU A 11 12.20 14.37 44.22
N LEU A 12 12.82 13.20 44.01
CA LEU A 12 13.19 12.75 42.64
C LEU A 12 11.95 12.45 41.80
N ILE A 13 10.93 11.81 42.34
CA ILE A 13 9.66 11.54 41.65
C ILE A 13 8.93 12.86 41.32
N ALA A 14 8.91 13.80 42.26
CA ALA A 14 8.31 15.12 42.01
C ALA A 14 9.07 15.91 40.94
N ALA A 15 10.39 15.85 40.88
CA ALA A 15 11.20 16.48 39.86
C ALA A 15 10.99 15.86 38.48
N LEU A 16 10.86 14.52 38.39
CA LEU A 16 10.54 13.84 37.13
C LEU A 16 9.14 14.16 36.60
N SER A 17 8.15 14.28 37.48
CA SER A 17 6.78 14.61 37.07
C SER A 17 6.64 16.04 36.57
N VAL A 18 7.41 16.99 37.10
CA VAL A 18 7.45 18.38 36.61
C VAL A 18 8.12 18.49 35.27
N SER A 19 9.16 17.69 34.99
CA SER A 19 9.82 17.69 33.65
C SER A 19 8.96 17.10 32.54
N ILE A 20 8.06 16.16 32.84
CA ILE A 20 7.11 15.61 31.87
C ILE A 20 6.01 16.63 31.51
N LEU A 21 5.61 17.48 32.47
CA LEU A 21 4.61 18.54 32.24
C LEU A 21 5.17 19.77 31.53
N ALA A 22 6.49 20.04 31.62
CA ALA A 22 7.12 21.16 30.96
C ALA A 22 7.43 20.91 29.47
N GLY A 23 7.34 19.66 29.00
CA GLY A 23 7.61 19.28 27.61
C GLY A 23 6.43 19.53 26.64
N CYS A 24 5.22 19.82 27.14
CA CYS A 24 4.02 19.98 26.31
C CYS A 24 3.52 21.43 26.25
N GLY A 25 4.37 22.41 26.13
CA GLY A 25 3.96 23.80 26.23
C GLY A 25 4.67 24.82 25.34
N LYS A 26 5.10 24.44 24.12
CA LYS A 26 5.28 25.42 23.05
C LYS A 26 4.30 25.11 21.94
N LYS A 27 3.06 25.59 22.06
CA LYS A 27 2.26 25.91 20.87
C LYS A 27 3.12 26.84 20.03
N LYS A 28 3.63 26.35 18.90
CA LYS A 28 3.86 27.21 17.78
C LYS A 28 2.52 27.91 17.55
N GLU A 29 2.48 29.23 17.64
CA GLU A 29 1.43 29.98 16.99
C GLU A 29 1.53 29.62 15.52
N ASP A 30 0.69 28.66 15.09
CA ASP A 30 0.34 28.54 13.71
C ASP A 30 -0.33 29.87 13.38
N ASN A 31 0.39 30.72 12.66
CA ASN A 31 -0.18 31.79 11.86
C ASN A 31 -1.02 31.12 10.74
N ASN A 32 -1.98 30.31 11.15
CA ASN A 32 -3.04 29.86 10.31
C ASN A 32 -4.09 30.97 10.35
N SER A 33 -3.73 32.10 9.69
CA SER A 33 -4.71 33.03 9.21
C SER A 33 -5.81 32.18 8.57
N ASN A 34 -7.06 32.39 9.03
CA ASN A 34 -8.28 31.84 8.49
C ASN A 34 -8.30 31.99 6.96
N VAL A 35 -7.66 31.08 6.26
CA VAL A 35 -7.88 30.90 4.83
C VAL A 35 -9.26 30.30 4.74
N LYS A 36 -10.27 31.17 4.58
CA LYS A 36 -11.55 30.72 4.06
C LYS A 36 -11.24 30.10 2.72
N LEU A 37 -11.33 28.78 2.65
CA LEU A 37 -11.33 28.08 1.38
C LEU A 37 -12.56 28.58 0.63
N ASP A 38 -12.34 29.46 -0.33
CA ASP A 38 -13.35 29.88 -1.27
C ASP A 38 -13.52 28.74 -2.27
N PRO A 39 -14.65 28.02 -2.26
CA PRO A 39 -14.87 26.90 -3.15
C PRO A 39 -14.83 27.30 -4.63
N ASP A 40 -15.04 28.60 -4.95
CA ASP A 40 -15.00 29.12 -6.31
C ASP A 40 -13.60 29.58 -6.73
N ASN A 41 -12.64 29.56 -5.80
CA ASN A 41 -11.27 30.03 -6.00
C ASN A 41 -10.23 29.00 -5.52
N LEU A 42 -10.55 27.72 -5.63
CA LEU A 42 -9.56 26.67 -5.53
C LEU A 42 -8.58 26.91 -6.69
N VAL A 43 -7.43 27.48 -6.38
CA VAL A 43 -6.29 27.54 -7.30
C VAL A 43 -6.07 26.08 -7.69
N SER A 44 -6.45 25.72 -8.91
CA SER A 44 -6.00 24.48 -9.49
C SER A 44 -4.48 24.60 -9.49
N ALA A 45 -3.82 23.93 -8.56
CA ALA A 45 -2.40 23.73 -8.71
C ALA A 45 -2.27 23.10 -10.11
N ASN A 46 -1.57 23.80 -11.02
CA ASN A 46 -1.09 23.18 -12.24
C ASN A 46 -0.09 22.11 -11.78
N VAL A 47 -0.65 20.98 -11.36
CA VAL A 47 0.14 19.75 -11.20
C VAL A 47 0.54 19.42 -12.62
N ASP A 48 1.84 19.39 -12.87
CA ASP A 48 2.39 18.94 -14.14
C ASP A 48 1.76 17.55 -14.42
N ASP A 49 0.91 17.44 -15.44
CA ASP A 49 0.16 16.22 -15.81
C ASP A 49 1.05 14.98 -15.96
N LYS A 50 2.35 15.18 -16.03
CA LYS A 50 3.37 14.13 -16.01
C LYS A 50 3.34 13.24 -14.75
N TYR A 51 2.79 13.72 -13.66
CA TYR A 51 2.75 13.03 -12.36
C TYR A 51 1.31 12.82 -11.88
N GLY A 52 0.45 12.30 -12.72
CA GLY A 52 -0.94 11.99 -12.37
C GLY A 52 -1.09 11.18 -11.07
N SER A 53 -2.29 11.17 -10.52
CA SER A 53 -2.59 10.45 -9.29
C SER A 53 -2.76 8.94 -9.57
N CYS A 54 -2.19 8.11 -8.69
CA CYS A 54 -2.24 6.66 -8.81
C CYS A 54 -3.07 6.02 -7.70
N TYR A 55 -3.99 5.14 -8.05
CA TYR A 55 -4.81 4.37 -7.12
C TYR A 55 -4.17 3.00 -6.89
N GLN A 56 -3.61 2.76 -5.70
CA GLN A 56 -3.02 1.48 -5.37
C GLN A 56 -4.11 0.45 -5.02
N VAL A 57 -4.02 -0.74 -5.62
CA VAL A 57 -4.99 -1.83 -5.44
C VAL A 57 -4.31 -3.08 -4.92
N PHE A 58 -4.84 -3.61 -3.81
CA PHE A 58 -4.62 -4.98 -3.39
C PHE A 58 -5.84 -5.80 -3.85
N ILE A 59 -5.67 -6.55 -4.93
CA ILE A 59 -6.77 -7.26 -5.61
C ILE A 59 -7.53 -8.14 -4.63
N TYR A 60 -6.81 -8.90 -3.79
CA TYR A 60 -7.37 -9.82 -2.78
C TYR A 60 -8.53 -9.24 -1.98
N SER A 61 -8.45 -7.96 -1.60
CA SER A 61 -9.42 -7.31 -0.71
C SER A 61 -10.23 -6.20 -1.38
N PHE A 62 -10.19 -6.08 -2.72
CA PHE A 62 -10.78 -4.93 -3.39
C PHE A 62 -12.23 -5.18 -3.85
N CYS A 63 -12.46 -6.15 -4.71
CA CYS A 63 -13.80 -6.47 -5.21
C CYS A 63 -13.86 -7.92 -5.67
N ASP A 64 -14.71 -8.69 -5.00
CA ASP A 64 -15.02 -10.08 -5.30
C ASP A 64 -16.17 -10.10 -6.32
N SER A 65 -15.99 -10.78 -7.46
CA SER A 65 -17.01 -10.86 -8.52
C SER A 65 -17.75 -12.19 -8.55
N ASP A 66 -17.20 -13.25 -7.97
CA ASP A 66 -17.76 -14.60 -8.01
C ASP A 66 -18.31 -15.12 -6.67
N GLY A 67 -18.04 -14.38 -5.57
CA GLY A 67 -18.61 -14.65 -4.25
C GLY A 67 -17.82 -15.64 -3.41
N ASP A 68 -16.55 -15.86 -3.72
CA ASP A 68 -15.65 -16.75 -2.97
C ASP A 68 -15.00 -16.09 -1.74
N GLY A 69 -15.15 -14.76 -1.60
CA GLY A 69 -14.61 -13.95 -0.51
C GLY A 69 -13.24 -13.33 -0.83
N ILE A 70 -12.73 -13.52 -2.04
CA ILE A 70 -11.45 -13.00 -2.53
C ILE A 70 -11.73 -12.08 -3.71
N GLY A 71 -11.09 -10.91 -3.75
CA GLY A 71 -11.18 -10.00 -4.89
C GLY A 71 -10.43 -10.55 -6.11
N ASP A 72 -10.93 -10.23 -7.30
CA ASP A 72 -10.44 -10.76 -8.56
C ASP A 72 -10.35 -9.69 -9.67
N PHE A 73 -9.78 -10.03 -10.85
CA PHE A 73 -9.65 -9.10 -11.97
C PHE A 73 -10.98 -8.69 -12.59
N ASN A 74 -12.00 -9.54 -12.58
CA ASN A 74 -13.33 -9.19 -13.06
C ASN A 74 -14.00 -8.17 -12.14
N GLY A 75 -13.87 -8.37 -10.82
CA GLY A 75 -14.31 -7.43 -9.80
C GLY A 75 -13.60 -6.08 -9.93
N LEU A 76 -12.28 -6.09 -10.07
CA LEU A 76 -11.50 -4.87 -10.30
C LEU A 76 -11.92 -4.16 -11.59
N THR A 77 -12.11 -4.89 -12.69
CA THR A 77 -12.56 -4.34 -13.96
C THR A 77 -13.92 -3.65 -13.82
N SER A 78 -14.83 -4.24 -13.05
CA SER A 78 -16.16 -3.67 -12.79
C SER A 78 -16.12 -2.33 -12.03
N LYS A 79 -14.99 -1.99 -11.40
CA LYS A 79 -14.79 -0.78 -10.57
C LYS A 79 -13.94 0.30 -11.25
N LEU A 80 -13.56 0.14 -12.51
CA LEU A 80 -12.74 1.13 -13.22
C LEU A 80 -13.40 2.50 -13.31
N ASP A 81 -14.73 2.57 -13.51
CA ASP A 81 -15.45 3.84 -13.51
C ASP A 81 -15.41 4.52 -12.15
N TYR A 82 -15.58 3.76 -11.08
CA TYR A 82 -15.43 4.29 -9.72
C TYR A 82 -14.04 4.92 -9.48
N ILE A 83 -12.95 4.24 -9.93
CA ILE A 83 -11.58 4.75 -9.80
C ILE A 83 -11.40 6.02 -10.64
N LYS A 84 -11.94 6.03 -11.87
CA LYS A 84 -11.87 7.19 -12.77
C LYS A 84 -12.65 8.38 -12.23
N ASP A 85 -13.85 8.17 -11.69
CA ASP A 85 -14.70 9.20 -11.09
C ASP A 85 -14.08 9.84 -9.84
N LEU A 86 -13.20 9.11 -9.14
CA LEU A 86 -12.38 9.66 -8.06
C LEU A 86 -11.24 10.57 -8.56
N GLY A 87 -11.00 10.63 -9.87
CA GLY A 87 -9.99 11.49 -10.48
C GLY A 87 -8.60 10.83 -10.63
N PHE A 88 -8.49 9.49 -10.53
CA PHE A 88 -7.23 8.80 -10.74
C PHE A 88 -6.99 8.51 -12.21
N ASP A 89 -5.73 8.71 -12.64
CA ASP A 89 -5.28 8.46 -14.01
C ASP A 89 -4.54 7.14 -14.18
N SER A 90 -4.19 6.53 -13.07
CA SER A 90 -3.44 5.28 -13.06
C SER A 90 -3.81 4.37 -11.90
N ILE A 91 -3.54 3.08 -12.08
CA ILE A 91 -3.72 2.03 -11.09
C ILE A 91 -2.36 1.37 -10.82
N TRP A 92 -2.02 1.19 -9.56
CA TRP A 92 -0.87 0.41 -9.13
C TRP A 92 -1.34 -0.89 -8.50
N LEU A 93 -1.08 -2.00 -9.18
CA LEU A 93 -1.39 -3.34 -8.70
C LEU A 93 -0.30 -3.85 -7.76
N LEU A 94 -0.69 -4.26 -6.55
CA LEU A 94 0.16 -5.11 -5.72
C LEU A 94 0.36 -6.47 -6.40
N PRO A 95 1.34 -7.30 -5.95
CA PRO A 95 1.67 -8.53 -6.64
C PRO A 95 0.45 -9.43 -6.86
N PHE A 96 0.34 -10.00 -8.06
CA PHE A 96 -0.78 -10.86 -8.47
C PHE A 96 -0.34 -12.15 -9.17
N HIS A 97 0.97 -12.38 -9.29
CA HIS A 97 1.51 -13.61 -9.84
C HIS A 97 1.27 -14.79 -8.93
N LYS A 98 1.33 -15.99 -9.49
CA LYS A 98 1.16 -17.24 -8.73
C LYS A 98 2.08 -17.29 -7.52
N SER A 99 1.48 -17.45 -6.33
CA SER A 99 2.18 -17.39 -5.04
C SER A 99 1.47 -18.27 -4.02
N PRO A 100 2.19 -18.85 -3.04
CA PRO A 100 1.58 -19.66 -1.99
C PRO A 100 0.98 -18.83 -0.85
N THR A 101 1.10 -17.49 -0.90
CA THR A 101 0.64 -16.60 0.17
C THR A 101 -0.34 -15.57 -0.34
N TYR A 102 -1.21 -15.09 0.56
CA TYR A 102 -2.25 -14.09 0.22
C TYR A 102 -1.68 -12.77 -0.30
N HIS A 103 -0.50 -12.35 0.18
CA HIS A 103 0.13 -11.08 -0.22
C HIS A 103 0.89 -11.16 -1.54
N LYS A 104 1.13 -12.36 -2.09
CA LYS A 104 1.75 -12.66 -3.39
C LYS A 104 3.19 -12.16 -3.58
N TYR A 105 3.89 -11.70 -2.53
CA TYR A 105 5.29 -11.25 -2.64
C TYR A 105 6.31 -12.41 -2.75
N ASP A 106 5.93 -13.66 -2.59
CA ASP A 106 6.76 -14.84 -2.77
C ASP A 106 6.36 -15.63 -4.03
N VAL A 107 6.75 -15.08 -5.17
CA VAL A 107 6.32 -15.55 -6.50
C VAL A 107 6.86 -16.95 -6.80
N ILE A 108 5.97 -17.86 -7.21
CA ILE A 108 6.30 -19.21 -7.73
C ILE A 108 6.49 -19.19 -9.24
N ASP A 109 5.67 -18.39 -9.95
CA ASP A 109 5.69 -18.30 -11.40
C ASP A 109 5.37 -16.87 -11.84
N TYR A 110 6.32 -16.24 -12.56
CA TYR A 110 6.18 -14.87 -13.06
C TYR A 110 5.41 -14.77 -14.37
N TYR A 111 5.05 -15.89 -14.97
CA TYR A 111 4.36 -15.95 -16.27
C TYR A 111 2.88 -16.28 -16.16
N SER A 112 2.40 -16.46 -14.93
CA SER A 112 1.00 -16.76 -14.65
C SER A 112 0.43 -15.82 -13.60
N ILE A 113 -0.89 -15.66 -13.64
CA ILE A 113 -1.67 -15.01 -12.60
C ILE A 113 -2.01 -16.05 -11.54
N ASP A 114 -2.16 -15.62 -10.29
CA ASP A 114 -2.68 -16.49 -9.24
C ASP A 114 -4.15 -16.86 -9.55
N GLU A 115 -4.46 -18.13 -9.40
CA GLU A 115 -5.78 -18.70 -9.72
C GLU A 115 -6.91 -18.05 -8.90
N GLU A 116 -6.60 -17.56 -7.69
CA GLU A 116 -7.54 -16.79 -6.85
C GLU A 116 -7.97 -15.46 -7.49
N TYR A 117 -7.18 -14.91 -8.40
CA TYR A 117 -7.46 -13.60 -9.05
C TYR A 117 -8.05 -13.73 -10.43
N GLY A 118 -8.20 -14.95 -10.95
CA GLY A 118 -8.73 -15.25 -12.25
C GLY A 118 -7.71 -15.81 -13.24
N THR A 119 -7.92 -15.54 -14.52
CA THR A 119 -7.12 -16.07 -15.64
C THR A 119 -6.33 -14.99 -16.35
N MET A 120 -5.36 -15.38 -17.18
CA MET A 120 -4.67 -14.43 -18.09
C MET A 120 -5.66 -13.71 -19.00
N GLU A 121 -6.74 -14.37 -19.43
CA GLU A 121 -7.79 -13.73 -20.25
C GLU A 121 -8.51 -12.63 -19.47
N ASP A 122 -8.76 -12.81 -18.17
CA ASP A 122 -9.38 -11.79 -17.33
C ASP A 122 -8.43 -10.60 -17.11
N PHE A 123 -7.14 -10.86 -16.96
CA PHE A 123 -6.13 -9.79 -16.93
C PHE A 123 -6.06 -9.03 -18.27
N ASP A 124 -6.08 -9.72 -19.40
CA ASP A 124 -6.08 -9.08 -20.71
C ASP A 124 -7.32 -8.20 -20.90
N LYS A 125 -8.49 -8.65 -20.45
CA LYS A 125 -9.73 -7.85 -20.43
C LYS A 125 -9.59 -6.60 -19.56
N PHE A 126 -9.01 -6.76 -18.36
CA PHE A 126 -8.72 -5.63 -17.46
C PHE A 126 -7.81 -4.59 -18.12
N ILE A 127 -6.70 -5.02 -18.73
CA ILE A 127 -5.77 -4.12 -19.45
C ILE A 127 -6.47 -3.40 -20.62
N ALA A 128 -7.28 -4.12 -21.38
CA ALA A 128 -8.05 -3.53 -22.49
C ALA A 128 -9.04 -2.46 -21.96
N ALA A 129 -9.77 -2.75 -20.89
CA ALA A 129 -10.71 -1.83 -20.28
C ALA A 129 -10.02 -0.59 -19.68
N CYS A 130 -8.84 -0.75 -19.05
CA CYS A 130 -8.03 0.37 -18.58
C CYS A 130 -7.61 1.28 -19.75
N LYS A 131 -7.15 0.69 -20.85
CA LYS A 131 -6.77 1.44 -22.05
C LYS A 131 -7.93 2.23 -22.65
N GLU A 132 -9.12 1.66 -22.73
CA GLU A 132 -10.33 2.34 -23.22
C GLU A 132 -10.69 3.57 -22.34
N LYS A 133 -10.41 3.49 -21.03
CA LYS A 133 -10.69 4.56 -20.07
C LYS A 133 -9.52 5.54 -19.87
N ASN A 134 -8.44 5.40 -20.63
CA ASN A 134 -7.19 6.15 -20.43
C ASN A 134 -6.71 6.08 -18.97
N ILE A 135 -6.58 4.87 -18.47
CA ILE A 135 -6.01 4.55 -17.15
C ILE A 135 -4.70 3.79 -17.38
N ASP A 136 -3.59 4.34 -16.91
CA ASP A 136 -2.29 3.66 -16.93
C ASP A 136 -2.24 2.58 -15.85
N VAL A 137 -1.56 1.47 -16.14
CA VAL A 137 -1.41 0.36 -15.21
C VAL A 137 0.05 0.17 -14.85
N TYR A 138 0.34 0.23 -13.58
CA TYR A 138 1.63 -0.14 -12.98
C TYR A 138 1.45 -1.41 -12.15
N MET A 139 2.50 -2.22 -12.06
CA MET A 139 2.47 -3.44 -11.26
C MET A 139 3.72 -3.58 -10.41
N ASP A 140 3.57 -4.14 -9.23
CA ASP A 140 4.71 -4.59 -8.43
C ASP A 140 5.41 -5.77 -9.12
N LEU A 141 6.65 -5.56 -9.50
CA LEU A 141 7.50 -6.62 -10.04
C LEU A 141 8.49 -7.09 -8.97
N VAL A 142 8.24 -8.25 -8.39
CA VAL A 142 9.02 -8.81 -7.28
C VAL A 142 10.30 -9.47 -7.82
N ILE A 143 11.34 -8.67 -8.06
CA ILE A 143 12.62 -9.16 -8.63
C ILE A 143 13.75 -9.30 -7.61
N ASN A 144 13.52 -8.88 -6.35
CA ASN A 144 14.53 -9.00 -5.30
C ASN A 144 14.74 -10.46 -4.85
N HIS A 145 13.71 -11.27 -4.89
CA HIS A 145 13.70 -12.68 -4.47
C HIS A 145 12.58 -13.44 -5.18
N THR A 146 12.60 -14.76 -5.06
CA THR A 146 11.51 -15.65 -5.46
C THR A 146 10.96 -16.39 -4.25
N SER A 147 9.83 -17.08 -4.42
CA SER A 147 9.40 -18.09 -3.46
C SER A 147 10.46 -19.21 -3.35
N SER A 148 10.58 -19.79 -2.16
CA SER A 148 11.33 -21.04 -1.98
C SER A 148 10.75 -22.23 -2.76
N ARG A 149 9.53 -22.07 -3.28
CA ARG A 149 8.85 -23.03 -4.15
C ARG A 149 9.10 -22.78 -5.64
N HIS A 150 9.72 -21.66 -6.02
CA HIS A 150 10.09 -21.38 -7.41
C HIS A 150 11.18 -22.34 -7.88
N ASP A 151 11.12 -22.77 -9.12
CA ASP A 151 12.08 -23.74 -9.64
C ASP A 151 13.51 -23.21 -9.67
N TRP A 152 13.72 -21.93 -9.94
CA TRP A 152 15.04 -21.31 -9.83
C TRP A 152 15.64 -21.48 -8.43
N PHE A 153 14.86 -21.26 -7.37
CA PHE A 153 15.33 -21.42 -6.00
C PHE A 153 15.64 -22.89 -5.69
N LYS A 154 14.78 -23.82 -6.10
CA LYS A 154 14.98 -25.26 -5.91
C LYS A 154 16.26 -25.74 -6.57
N THR A 155 16.44 -25.37 -7.85
CA THR A 155 17.64 -25.74 -8.64
C THR A 155 18.91 -25.17 -8.01
N ALA A 156 18.92 -23.88 -7.62
CA ALA A 156 20.09 -23.27 -6.97
C ALA A 156 20.42 -23.96 -5.63
N ARG A 157 19.42 -24.32 -4.85
CA ARG A 157 19.60 -25.02 -3.57
C ARG A 157 20.15 -26.44 -3.74
N GLU A 158 19.73 -27.15 -4.78
CA GLU A 158 20.26 -28.49 -5.11
C GLU A 158 21.72 -28.40 -5.51
N TYR A 159 22.08 -27.46 -6.37
CA TYR A 159 23.46 -27.23 -6.79
C TYR A 159 24.42 -26.99 -5.60
N ILE A 160 24.01 -26.19 -4.61
CA ILE A 160 24.83 -25.90 -3.41
C ILE A 160 25.01 -27.15 -2.51
N LYS A 161 24.10 -28.13 -2.55
CA LYS A 161 24.21 -29.36 -1.75
C LYS A 161 25.18 -30.37 -2.34
N ASP A 162 25.46 -30.29 -3.63
CA ASP A 162 26.30 -31.23 -4.35
C ASP A 162 27.80 -30.80 -4.37
N GLU A 163 28.12 -29.62 -3.82
CA GLU A 163 29.46 -29.11 -3.52
C GLU A 163 29.88 -29.42 -2.07
#